data_aa23089092623d323ab958a38127dc9c
#
_entry.id   aa23089092623d323ab958a38127dc9c
#
_cell.length_a   1.000
_cell.length_b   1.000
_cell.length_c   1.000
_cell.angle_alpha   90.00
_cell.angle_beta   90.00
_cell.angle_gamma   90.00
#
_symmetry.space_group_name_H-M   'P 1'
#
loop_
_entity.id
_entity.type
_entity.pdbx_description
1 polymer ?
#
loop_
_entity_poly.entity_id
_entity_poly.type
_entity_poly.pdbx_seq_one_letter_code
_entity_poly.pdbx_strand_id
1 'polypeptide(L)'
;MEELNDTQSESDDRGIDINWVGVNSFKFPIKIQDKSEEQSTIADFKLAVDLPNDQRGTHMSRFIEVLNDHGEIISVKNLSNLNKCLVDKLESTNSKISISFPYFINKNAPETNSKGIVDYGIHLVSTLENGSYELISTVSVPVTTLCPCSKAISDRGAHNQRGCVKFSIVASSFIWLEDMIFLVESTASSELYSVLKRPDEKLVTERAYDNPVFVEDLVRNVAIKANQLDPITWYKIEAENFESIHNHNACAVVIKNCKN
;
A
#
# COMPACT_ATOMS: atom_id res chain seq x y z
N MET A 1 -26.24 -3.33 -40.75
CA MET A 1 -25.07 -4.01 -40.18
C MET A 1 -25.57 -5.35 -39.66
N GLU A 2 -24.98 -6.47 -40.10
CA GLU A 2 -25.30 -7.76 -39.50
C GLU A 2 -24.96 -7.69 -37.99
N GLU A 3 -25.89 -8.16 -37.18
CA GLU A 3 -25.71 -8.24 -35.73
C GLU A 3 -24.68 -9.33 -35.46
N LEU A 4 -23.51 -8.94 -34.90
CA LEU A 4 -22.45 -9.89 -34.57
C LEU A 4 -22.86 -10.66 -33.33
N ASN A 5 -22.65 -11.99 -33.34
CA ASN A 5 -22.95 -12.86 -32.19
C ASN A 5 -22.11 -12.44 -30.97
N ASP A 6 -22.77 -12.28 -29.82
CA ASP A 6 -22.13 -12.05 -28.52
C ASP A 6 -21.82 -13.39 -27.84
N THR A 7 -20.68 -13.96 -28.17
CA THR A 7 -20.21 -15.23 -27.64
C THR A 7 -19.95 -15.23 -26.12
N GLN A 8 -19.73 -14.07 -25.52
CA GLN A 8 -19.47 -13.94 -24.07
C GLN A 8 -20.75 -14.10 -23.26
N SER A 9 -21.91 -13.76 -23.84
CA SER A 9 -23.22 -13.92 -23.23
C SER A 9 -23.87 -15.32 -23.47
N GLU A 10 -23.16 -16.22 -24.16
CA GLU A 10 -23.64 -17.61 -24.31
C GLU A 10 -23.62 -18.35 -22.97
N SER A 11 -24.50 -19.36 -22.82
CA SER A 11 -24.48 -20.24 -21.64
C SER A 11 -23.25 -21.14 -21.61
N ASP A 12 -22.81 -21.48 -20.38
CA ASP A 12 -21.74 -22.45 -20.13
C ASP A 12 -22.29 -23.69 -19.42
N ASP A 13 -22.01 -24.90 -19.97
CA ASP A 13 -22.51 -26.15 -19.43
C ASP A 13 -21.49 -26.89 -18.54
N ARG A 14 -20.31 -26.32 -18.30
CA ARG A 14 -19.24 -26.94 -17.50
C ARG A 14 -19.51 -26.95 -16.01
N GLY A 15 -20.41 -26.09 -15.50
CA GLY A 15 -20.86 -26.09 -14.11
C GLY A 15 -19.82 -25.66 -13.12
N ILE A 16 -18.88 -24.77 -13.52
CA ILE A 16 -17.76 -24.29 -12.67
C ILE A 16 -17.83 -22.77 -12.52
N ASP A 17 -18.03 -22.29 -11.29
CA ASP A 17 -17.95 -20.86 -10.98
C ASP A 17 -16.52 -20.35 -11.10
N ILE A 18 -16.35 -19.14 -11.62
CA ILE A 18 -15.07 -18.44 -11.61
C ILE A 18 -15.10 -17.41 -10.49
N ASN A 19 -14.23 -17.59 -9.47
CA ASN A 19 -14.19 -16.68 -8.32
C ASN A 19 -13.83 -15.25 -8.74
N TRP A 20 -12.83 -15.09 -9.64
CA TRP A 20 -12.39 -13.78 -10.10
C TRP A 20 -11.98 -13.83 -11.58
N VAL A 21 -12.62 -13.00 -12.39
CA VAL A 21 -12.29 -12.75 -13.80
C VAL A 21 -12.22 -11.23 -14.03
N GLY A 22 -11.29 -10.76 -14.83
CA GLY A 22 -11.19 -9.33 -15.08
C GLY A 22 -9.92 -8.90 -15.80
N VAL A 23 -9.54 -7.62 -15.64
CA VAL A 23 -8.40 -7.00 -16.28
C VAL A 23 -7.26 -6.79 -15.29
N ASN A 24 -6.03 -6.89 -15.78
CA ASN A 24 -4.80 -6.80 -15.01
C ASN A 24 -3.78 -5.91 -15.75
N SER A 25 -2.88 -5.28 -14.98
CA SER A 25 -1.79 -4.45 -15.53
C SER A 25 -2.30 -3.27 -16.38
N PHE A 26 -3.40 -2.66 -15.97
CA PHE A 26 -3.96 -1.50 -16.64
C PHE A 26 -3.50 -0.22 -15.92
N LYS A 27 -2.69 0.60 -16.62
CA LYS A 27 -2.22 1.88 -16.09
C LYS A 27 -3.19 2.99 -16.41
N PHE A 28 -3.55 3.77 -15.39
CA PHE A 28 -4.50 4.86 -15.50
C PHE A 28 -4.00 6.08 -14.72
N PRO A 29 -4.10 7.31 -15.28
CA PRO A 29 -3.77 8.53 -14.55
C PRO A 29 -4.82 8.76 -13.46
N ILE A 30 -4.35 9.08 -12.25
CA ILE A 30 -5.24 9.35 -11.12
C ILE A 30 -4.81 10.60 -10.36
N LYS A 31 -5.75 11.16 -9.62
CA LYS A 31 -5.54 12.21 -8.62
C LYS A 31 -5.85 11.66 -7.25
N ILE A 32 -4.91 11.79 -6.33
CA ILE A 32 -5.06 11.37 -4.94
C ILE A 32 -5.14 12.61 -4.05
N GLN A 33 -6.17 12.66 -3.22
CA GLN A 33 -6.29 13.67 -2.18
C GLN A 33 -5.37 13.33 -1.02
N ASP A 34 -4.43 14.20 -0.69
CA ASP A 34 -3.66 14.18 0.55
C ASP A 34 -4.25 15.13 1.60
N LYS A 35 -3.55 15.34 2.71
CA LYS A 35 -4.03 16.26 3.79
C LYS A 35 -4.09 17.72 3.39
N SER A 36 -3.37 18.13 2.37
CA SER A 36 -3.20 19.54 1.98
C SER A 36 -3.71 19.86 0.58
N GLU A 37 -3.47 18.96 -0.39
CA GLU A 37 -3.73 19.19 -1.80
C GLU A 37 -4.03 17.89 -2.57
N GLU A 38 -4.29 18.01 -3.86
CA GLU A 38 -4.38 16.88 -4.77
C GLU A 38 -3.05 16.65 -5.47
N GLN A 39 -2.58 15.41 -5.51
CA GLN A 39 -1.42 15.03 -6.30
C GLN A 39 -1.81 14.10 -7.45
N SER A 40 -1.23 14.35 -8.63
CA SER A 40 -1.40 13.49 -9.81
C SER A 40 -0.33 12.40 -9.82
N THR A 41 -0.74 11.17 -10.13
CA THR A 41 0.16 10.03 -10.27
C THR A 41 -0.40 9.04 -11.29
N ILE A 42 0.36 7.99 -11.60
CA ILE A 42 -0.09 6.88 -12.46
C ILE A 42 -0.27 5.66 -11.58
N ALA A 43 -1.46 5.07 -11.63
CA ALA A 43 -1.78 3.85 -10.90
C ALA A 43 -1.84 2.63 -11.84
N ASP A 44 -1.40 1.50 -11.32
CA ASP A 44 -1.60 0.18 -11.93
C ASP A 44 -2.83 -0.47 -11.30
N PHE A 45 -3.81 -0.80 -12.14
CA PHE A 45 -5.10 -1.37 -11.74
C PHE A 45 -5.20 -2.85 -12.08
N LYS A 46 -5.82 -3.58 -11.14
CA LYS A 46 -6.43 -4.89 -11.37
C LYS A 46 -7.89 -4.79 -10.96
N LEU A 47 -8.79 -5.10 -11.86
CA LEU A 47 -10.22 -5.08 -11.63
C LEU A 47 -10.77 -6.47 -11.92
N ALA A 48 -11.56 -7.00 -11.02
CA ALA A 48 -12.15 -8.33 -11.17
C ALA A 48 -13.56 -8.39 -10.59
N VAL A 49 -14.35 -9.28 -11.14
CA VAL A 49 -15.68 -9.68 -10.64
C VAL A 49 -15.76 -11.19 -10.61
N ASP A 50 -16.75 -11.74 -9.91
CA ASP A 50 -17.12 -13.16 -10.02
C ASP A 50 -17.86 -13.43 -11.34
N LEU A 51 -17.85 -14.70 -11.78
CA LEU A 51 -18.60 -15.15 -12.94
C LEU A 51 -19.27 -16.48 -12.60
N PRO A 52 -20.62 -16.52 -12.61
CA PRO A 52 -21.38 -17.73 -12.32
C PRO A 52 -21.16 -18.82 -13.39
N ASN A 53 -21.41 -20.06 -13.00
CA ASN A 53 -21.11 -21.24 -13.80
C ASN A 53 -21.97 -21.41 -15.06
N ASP A 54 -23.07 -20.68 -15.17
CA ASP A 54 -23.98 -20.66 -16.32
C ASP A 54 -23.62 -19.61 -17.39
N GLN A 55 -22.62 -18.75 -17.11
CA GLN A 55 -22.13 -17.71 -18.00
C GLN A 55 -20.76 -18.06 -18.59
N ARG A 56 -20.64 -17.95 -19.92
CA ARG A 56 -19.40 -18.28 -20.64
C ARG A 56 -18.27 -17.27 -20.43
N GLY A 57 -18.59 -15.99 -20.30
CA GLY A 57 -17.58 -14.93 -20.15
C GLY A 57 -18.15 -13.60 -19.69
N THR A 58 -17.27 -12.61 -19.55
CA THR A 58 -17.63 -11.23 -19.25
C THR A 58 -16.93 -10.25 -20.20
N HIS A 59 -17.55 -9.09 -20.42
CA HIS A 59 -17.04 -8.06 -21.35
C HIS A 59 -15.89 -7.24 -20.73
N MET A 60 -14.66 -7.49 -21.16
CA MET A 60 -13.47 -6.83 -20.62
C MET A 60 -13.46 -5.31 -20.81
N SER A 61 -14.07 -4.79 -21.88
CA SER A 61 -14.21 -3.34 -22.11
C SER A 61 -15.03 -2.63 -21.04
N ARG A 62 -16.02 -3.30 -20.45
CA ARG A 62 -16.88 -2.71 -19.39
C ARG A 62 -16.10 -2.33 -18.13
N PHE A 63 -15.00 -3.04 -17.81
CA PHE A 63 -14.12 -2.67 -16.70
C PHE A 63 -13.47 -1.30 -16.93
N ILE A 64 -13.03 -1.04 -18.16
CA ILE A 64 -12.40 0.21 -18.54
C ILE A 64 -13.42 1.36 -18.62
N GLU A 65 -14.61 1.06 -19.12
CA GLU A 65 -15.73 2.02 -19.13
C GLU A 65 -16.05 2.49 -17.72
N VAL A 66 -16.13 1.57 -16.73
CA VAL A 66 -16.38 1.94 -15.32
C VAL A 66 -15.31 2.88 -14.78
N LEU A 67 -14.02 2.66 -15.08
CA LEU A 67 -12.95 3.58 -14.69
C LEU A 67 -13.09 4.94 -15.37
N ASN A 68 -13.37 4.97 -16.67
CA ASN A 68 -13.55 6.20 -17.41
C ASN A 68 -14.75 7.02 -16.88
N ASP A 69 -15.86 6.36 -16.58
CA ASP A 69 -17.08 6.97 -16.06
C ASP A 69 -16.88 7.48 -14.62
N HIS A 70 -16.06 6.78 -13.81
CA HIS A 70 -15.72 7.19 -12.44
C HIS A 70 -14.85 8.44 -12.40
N GLY A 71 -14.03 8.65 -13.44
CA GLY A 71 -13.10 9.78 -13.55
C GLY A 71 -11.77 9.57 -12.84
N GLU A 72 -10.90 10.57 -12.90
CA GLU A 72 -9.51 10.50 -12.43
C GLU A 72 -9.35 10.56 -10.90
N ILE A 73 -10.35 11.04 -10.15
CA ILE A 73 -10.22 11.23 -8.70
C ILE A 73 -10.46 9.91 -7.99
N ILE A 74 -9.38 9.28 -7.56
CA ILE A 74 -9.40 8.08 -6.73
C ILE A 74 -9.05 8.46 -5.29
N SER A 75 -9.89 8.06 -4.36
CA SER A 75 -9.62 8.22 -2.94
C SER A 75 -10.01 6.98 -2.18
N VAL A 76 -9.38 6.75 -1.04
CA VAL A 76 -9.77 5.68 -0.10
C VAL A 76 -11.27 5.73 0.22
N LYS A 77 -11.87 6.94 0.22
CA LYS A 77 -13.29 7.17 0.55
C LYS A 77 -14.26 6.75 -0.56
N ASN A 78 -13.84 6.77 -1.83
CA ASN A 78 -14.75 6.49 -2.96
C ASN A 78 -14.59 5.11 -3.61
N LEU A 79 -13.62 4.29 -3.16
CA LEU A 79 -13.39 2.95 -3.70
C LEU A 79 -14.60 2.01 -3.53
N SER A 80 -15.37 2.14 -2.45
CA SER A 80 -16.58 1.35 -2.28
C SER A 80 -17.64 1.61 -3.37
N ASN A 81 -17.74 2.85 -3.86
CA ASN A 81 -18.63 3.18 -4.96
C ASN A 81 -18.11 2.60 -6.27
N LEU A 82 -16.80 2.62 -6.52
CA LEU A 82 -16.22 1.99 -7.70
C LEU A 82 -16.46 0.48 -7.72
N ASN A 83 -16.36 -0.21 -6.56
CA ASN A 83 -16.73 -1.63 -6.45
C ASN A 83 -18.21 -1.86 -6.82
N LYS A 84 -19.14 -1.02 -6.35
CA LYS A 84 -20.56 -1.12 -6.70
C LYS A 84 -20.80 -0.90 -8.19
N CYS A 85 -20.16 0.11 -8.78
CA CYS A 85 -20.25 0.37 -10.22
C CYS A 85 -19.76 -0.83 -11.05
N LEU A 86 -18.72 -1.54 -10.60
CA LEU A 86 -18.27 -2.79 -11.26
C LEU A 86 -19.34 -3.88 -11.18
N VAL A 87 -19.89 -4.13 -9.99
CA VAL A 87 -20.95 -5.13 -9.79
C VAL A 87 -22.16 -4.82 -10.68
N ASP A 88 -22.62 -3.57 -10.67
CA ASP A 88 -23.80 -3.16 -11.46
C ASP A 88 -23.56 -3.26 -12.97
N LYS A 89 -22.39 -2.76 -13.44
CA LYS A 89 -22.07 -2.72 -14.89
C LYS A 89 -21.82 -4.10 -15.49
N LEU A 90 -21.28 -5.02 -14.67
CA LEU A 90 -20.90 -6.38 -15.10
C LEU A 90 -21.92 -7.45 -14.67
N GLU A 91 -23.03 -7.04 -14.05
CA GLU A 91 -24.11 -7.91 -13.61
C GLU A 91 -23.61 -9.08 -12.73
N SER A 92 -22.66 -8.77 -11.82
CA SER A 92 -22.01 -9.71 -10.91
C SER A 92 -22.48 -9.53 -9.46
N THR A 93 -22.03 -10.40 -8.57
CA THR A 93 -22.35 -10.32 -7.14
C THR A 93 -21.19 -9.72 -6.34
N ASN A 94 -19.96 -10.00 -6.77
CA ASN A 94 -18.74 -9.64 -6.07
C ASN A 94 -17.80 -8.85 -6.97
N SER A 95 -17.02 -7.94 -6.38
CA SER A 95 -15.97 -7.22 -7.10
C SER A 95 -14.73 -7.03 -6.25
N LYS A 96 -13.59 -7.01 -6.92
CA LYS A 96 -12.28 -6.78 -6.31
C LYS A 96 -11.48 -5.78 -7.14
N ILE A 97 -10.93 -4.78 -6.47
CA ILE A 97 -10.09 -3.75 -7.06
C ILE A 97 -8.76 -3.77 -6.33
N SER A 98 -7.66 -3.84 -7.08
CA SER A 98 -6.31 -3.65 -6.56
C SER A 98 -5.66 -2.50 -7.30
N ILE A 99 -5.12 -1.53 -6.56
CA ILE A 99 -4.52 -0.31 -7.10
C ILE A 99 -3.14 -0.15 -6.48
N SER A 100 -2.11 0.04 -7.32
CA SER A 100 -0.75 0.34 -6.86
C SER A 100 -0.25 1.63 -7.51
N PHE A 101 0.32 2.53 -6.71
CA PHE A 101 0.85 3.80 -7.21
C PHE A 101 1.94 4.37 -6.32
N PRO A 102 2.88 5.17 -6.86
CA PRO A 102 3.79 5.98 -6.06
C PRO A 102 3.05 7.19 -5.47
N TYR A 103 3.33 7.47 -4.21
CA TYR A 103 2.79 8.58 -3.44
C TYR A 103 3.94 9.47 -2.97
N PHE A 104 3.82 10.77 -3.13
CA PHE A 104 4.92 11.70 -2.90
C PHE A 104 4.65 12.60 -1.68
N ILE A 105 5.65 12.74 -0.82
CA ILE A 105 5.58 13.64 0.32
C ILE A 105 6.73 14.66 0.24
N ASN A 106 6.39 15.94 0.33
CA ASN A 106 7.36 17.00 0.50
C ASN A 106 7.99 16.89 1.90
N LYS A 107 9.31 16.76 1.96
CA LYS A 107 10.05 16.55 3.19
C LYS A 107 11.18 17.55 3.31
N ASN A 108 11.20 18.27 4.42
CA ASN A 108 12.26 19.24 4.68
C ASN A 108 13.41 18.56 5.45
N ALA A 109 14.65 18.85 5.06
CA ALA A 109 15.81 18.43 5.81
C ALA A 109 15.78 18.99 7.24
N PRO A 110 16.21 18.22 8.26
CA PRO A 110 15.89 18.51 9.66
C PRO A 110 16.60 19.76 10.25
N GLU A 111 17.75 20.16 9.73
CA GLU A 111 18.50 21.33 10.18
C GLU A 111 18.39 22.51 9.20
N THR A 112 18.58 22.23 7.92
CA THR A 112 18.68 23.30 6.91
C THR A 112 17.34 23.65 6.28
N ASN A 113 16.28 22.89 6.57
CA ASN A 113 14.96 23.03 5.91
C ASN A 113 15.02 22.95 4.38
N SER A 114 16.07 22.35 3.82
CA SER A 114 16.18 22.12 2.38
C SER A 114 15.05 21.22 1.92
N LYS A 115 14.28 21.68 0.94
CA LYS A 115 13.11 20.96 0.43
C LYS A 115 13.52 19.76 -0.43
N GLY A 116 12.88 18.63 -0.21
CA GLY A 116 13.01 17.44 -1.01
C GLY A 116 11.68 16.72 -1.16
N ILE A 117 11.60 15.78 -2.08
CA ILE A 117 10.42 14.92 -2.29
C ILE A 117 10.86 13.48 -2.08
N VAL A 118 10.10 12.75 -1.26
CA VAL A 118 10.31 11.31 -1.02
C VAL A 118 9.09 10.57 -1.54
N ASP A 119 9.33 9.45 -2.22
CA ASP A 119 8.29 8.57 -2.74
C ASP A 119 8.05 7.37 -1.83
N TYR A 120 6.79 6.98 -1.76
CA TYR A 120 6.29 5.84 -1.00
C TYR A 120 5.41 4.98 -1.90
N GLY A 121 5.49 3.66 -1.76
CA GLY A 121 4.61 2.77 -2.49
C GLY A 121 3.26 2.62 -1.79
N ILE A 122 2.17 2.84 -2.50
CA ILE A 122 0.82 2.58 -1.99
C ILE A 122 0.23 1.38 -2.71
N HIS A 123 -0.44 0.52 -1.96
CA HIS A 123 -1.24 -0.57 -2.51
C HIS A 123 -2.57 -0.66 -1.76
N LEU A 124 -3.67 -0.49 -2.48
CA LEU A 124 -5.03 -0.57 -1.99
C LEU A 124 -5.69 -1.80 -2.57
N VAL A 125 -6.29 -2.64 -1.72
CA VAL A 125 -7.12 -3.78 -2.15
C VAL A 125 -8.50 -3.59 -1.56
N SER A 126 -9.47 -3.36 -2.41
CA SER A 126 -10.86 -3.13 -2.04
C SER A 126 -11.69 -4.29 -2.58
N THR A 127 -12.50 -4.88 -1.73
CA THR A 127 -13.33 -6.06 -2.04
C THR A 127 -14.76 -5.81 -1.60
N LEU A 128 -15.70 -6.11 -2.46
CA LEU A 128 -17.13 -6.16 -2.16
C LEU A 128 -17.59 -7.60 -2.39
N GLU A 129 -17.90 -8.33 -1.31
CA GLU A 129 -18.34 -9.73 -1.35
C GLU A 129 -19.67 -9.87 -0.61
N ASN A 130 -20.70 -10.36 -1.28
CA ASN A 130 -22.05 -10.56 -0.73
C ASN A 130 -22.56 -9.31 0.01
N GLY A 131 -22.31 -8.13 -0.54
CA GLY A 131 -22.68 -6.85 0.06
C GLY A 131 -21.79 -6.35 1.22
N SER A 132 -20.81 -7.15 1.67
CA SER A 132 -19.82 -6.74 2.67
C SER A 132 -18.62 -6.09 1.99
N TYR A 133 -18.27 -4.89 2.43
CA TYR A 133 -17.13 -4.13 1.90
C TYR A 133 -15.93 -4.22 2.84
N GLU A 134 -14.76 -4.50 2.28
CA GLU A 134 -13.48 -4.45 2.99
C GLU A 134 -12.44 -3.70 2.16
N LEU A 135 -11.62 -2.91 2.83
CA LEU A 135 -10.47 -2.21 2.24
C LEU A 135 -9.21 -2.51 3.04
N ILE A 136 -8.22 -3.06 2.37
CA ILE A 136 -6.86 -3.18 2.88
C ILE A 136 -6.03 -2.04 2.28
N SER A 137 -5.54 -1.14 3.13
CA SER A 137 -4.62 -0.07 2.75
C SER A 137 -3.20 -0.44 3.17
N THR A 138 -2.28 -0.43 2.23
CA THR A 138 -0.86 -0.75 2.47
C THR A 138 0.02 0.42 2.06
N VAL A 139 0.93 0.82 2.96
CA VAL A 139 2.04 1.73 2.65
C VAL A 139 3.35 0.97 2.68
N SER A 140 4.22 1.22 1.70
CA SER A 140 5.60 0.72 1.66
C SER A 140 6.53 1.88 1.96
N VAL A 141 7.17 1.83 3.13
CA VAL A 141 7.93 2.95 3.69
C VAL A 141 9.42 2.59 3.74
N PRO A 142 10.27 3.27 2.97
CA PRO A 142 11.71 3.09 3.06
C PRO A 142 12.24 3.75 4.34
N VAL A 143 13.14 3.05 5.04
CA VAL A 143 13.71 3.49 6.32
C VAL A 143 15.21 3.19 6.39
N THR A 144 15.89 3.77 7.39
CA THR A 144 17.23 3.36 7.80
C THR A 144 17.16 2.59 9.11
N THR A 145 17.91 1.49 9.20
CA THR A 145 18.15 0.73 10.42
C THR A 145 19.64 0.63 10.70
N LEU A 146 20.01 0.69 11.98
CA LEU A 146 21.39 0.54 12.46
C LEU A 146 21.41 -0.64 13.44
N CYS A 147 22.38 -1.54 13.25
CA CYS A 147 22.43 -2.79 14.00
C CYS A 147 22.85 -2.58 15.46
N PRO A 148 22.00 -2.92 16.45
CA PRO A 148 22.33 -2.83 17.87
C PRO A 148 23.51 -3.72 18.26
N CYS A 149 23.62 -4.94 17.71
CA CYS A 149 24.72 -5.85 17.99
C CYS A 149 26.08 -5.28 17.56
N SER A 150 26.18 -4.77 16.33
CA SER A 150 27.44 -4.23 15.83
C SER A 150 27.82 -2.97 16.63
N LYS A 151 26.84 -2.16 17.04
CA LYS A 151 27.08 -1.01 17.93
C LYS A 151 27.65 -1.44 19.29
N ALA A 152 27.19 -2.56 19.84
CA ALA A 152 27.60 -3.05 21.15
C ALA A 152 29.02 -3.65 21.19
N ILE A 153 29.49 -4.25 20.08
CA ILE A 153 30.75 -4.98 20.04
C ILE A 153 31.89 -4.26 19.31
N SER A 154 31.56 -3.24 18.50
CA SER A 154 32.57 -2.54 17.68
C SER A 154 33.10 -1.31 18.39
N ASP A 155 34.43 -1.15 18.40
CA ASP A 155 35.11 0.06 18.91
C ASP A 155 35.00 1.27 17.98
N ARG A 156 34.47 1.10 16.76
CA ARG A 156 34.55 2.12 15.71
C ARG A 156 33.22 2.47 15.00
N GLY A 157 32.10 2.07 15.55
CA GLY A 157 30.78 2.36 14.99
C GLY A 157 29.92 1.12 14.82
N ALA A 158 28.92 1.22 13.96
CA ALA A 158 27.99 0.12 13.68
C ALA A 158 27.61 0.16 12.20
N HIS A 159 27.34 -1.03 11.62
CA HIS A 159 26.79 -1.04 10.29
C HIS A 159 25.34 -0.56 10.28
N ASN A 160 24.96 0.10 9.22
CA ASN A 160 23.61 0.50 8.93
C ASN A 160 23.23 0.08 7.50
N GLN A 161 21.96 0.04 7.24
CA GLN A 161 21.41 -0.32 5.95
C GLN A 161 20.06 0.34 5.72
N ARG A 162 19.63 0.36 4.49
CA ARG A 162 18.25 0.66 4.15
C ARG A 162 17.37 -0.54 4.43
N GLY A 163 16.12 -0.26 4.77
CA GLY A 163 15.08 -1.25 4.88
C GLY A 163 13.80 -0.74 4.25
N CYS A 164 12.82 -1.61 4.16
CA CYS A 164 11.47 -1.28 3.74
C CYS A 164 10.46 -1.91 4.70
N VAL A 165 9.50 -1.13 5.15
CA VAL A 165 8.37 -1.62 5.95
C VAL A 165 7.10 -1.53 5.13
N LYS A 166 6.43 -2.66 4.95
CA LYS A 166 5.05 -2.70 4.42
C LYS A 166 4.10 -2.76 5.59
N PHE A 167 3.32 -1.70 5.77
CA PHE A 167 2.30 -1.61 6.80
C PHE A 167 0.92 -1.64 6.16
N SER A 168 0.20 -2.74 6.35
CA SER A 168 -1.16 -2.99 5.83
C SER A 168 -2.16 -2.92 6.96
N ILE A 169 -3.30 -2.25 6.74
CA ILE A 169 -4.37 -2.13 7.72
C ILE A 169 -5.75 -2.39 7.10
N VAL A 170 -6.66 -2.89 7.92
CA VAL A 170 -8.12 -2.71 7.77
C VAL A 170 -8.56 -1.80 8.90
N ALA A 171 -9.33 -0.78 8.58
CA ALA A 171 -9.79 0.20 9.56
C ALA A 171 -11.30 0.40 9.49
N SER A 172 -11.94 0.64 10.66
CA SER A 172 -13.37 0.93 10.80
C SER A 172 -13.74 2.36 10.40
N SER A 173 -12.74 3.26 10.33
CA SER A 173 -12.89 4.63 9.85
C SER A 173 -11.67 5.05 9.05
N PHE A 174 -11.78 6.19 8.37
CA PHE A 174 -10.73 6.69 7.48
C PHE A 174 -9.44 7.03 8.24
N ILE A 175 -8.29 6.57 7.71
CA ILE A 175 -6.92 6.92 8.15
C ILE A 175 -6.17 7.47 6.94
N TRP A 176 -5.48 8.60 7.11
CA TRP A 176 -4.65 9.18 6.07
C TRP A 176 -3.41 8.32 5.78
N LEU A 177 -3.02 8.21 4.52
CA LEU A 177 -1.80 7.48 4.11
C LEU A 177 -0.55 8.06 4.77
N GLU A 178 -0.50 9.39 4.92
CA GLU A 178 0.60 10.09 5.60
C GLU A 178 0.72 9.70 7.06
N ASP A 179 -0.41 9.49 7.77
CA ASP A 179 -0.37 9.05 9.17
C ASP A 179 0.23 7.66 9.30
N MET A 180 -0.10 6.76 8.37
CA MET A 180 0.50 5.43 8.30
C MET A 180 2.00 5.50 8.01
N ILE A 181 2.42 6.35 7.06
CA ILE A 181 3.82 6.55 6.67
C ILE A 181 4.62 7.11 7.85
N PHE A 182 4.16 8.21 8.47
CA PHE A 182 4.85 8.84 9.61
C PHE A 182 4.90 7.95 10.85
N LEU A 183 3.86 7.13 11.07
CA LEU A 183 3.88 6.12 12.12
C LEU A 183 5.07 5.18 11.93
N VAL A 184 5.25 4.64 10.74
CA VAL A 184 6.36 3.72 10.42
C VAL A 184 7.71 4.43 10.54
N GLU A 185 7.89 5.60 9.91
CA GLU A 185 9.16 6.35 9.95
C GLU A 185 9.62 6.63 11.38
N SER A 186 8.68 6.98 12.26
CA SER A 186 8.95 7.29 13.66
C SER A 186 9.40 6.07 14.51
N THR A 187 9.49 4.89 13.94
CA THR A 187 9.90 3.64 14.63
C THR A 187 11.25 3.10 14.15
N ALA A 188 11.78 3.62 13.07
CA ALA A 188 13.07 3.24 12.50
C ALA A 188 14.25 3.97 13.19
N SER A 189 15.47 3.57 12.91
CA SER A 189 16.66 4.29 13.40
C SER A 189 16.70 5.72 12.87
N SER A 190 16.33 5.90 11.61
CA SER A 190 16.07 7.21 11.00
C SER A 190 15.16 7.06 9.79
N GLU A 191 14.42 8.11 9.52
CA GLU A 191 13.71 8.32 8.25
C GLU A 191 14.67 8.69 7.12
N LEU A 192 14.21 8.63 5.86
CA LEU A 192 14.98 9.00 4.68
C LEU A 192 14.62 10.39 4.18
N TYR A 193 15.57 11.02 3.52
CA TYR A 193 15.45 12.33 2.86
C TYR A 193 16.08 12.28 1.48
N SER A 194 15.51 12.98 0.52
CA SER A 194 16.08 13.10 -0.83
C SER A 194 17.12 14.22 -0.95
N VAL A 195 17.08 15.21 -0.05
CA VAL A 195 18.04 16.33 0.00
C VAL A 195 18.56 16.51 1.42
N LEU A 196 19.87 16.40 1.61
CA LEU A 196 20.57 16.68 2.86
C LEU A 196 21.78 17.56 2.58
N LYS A 197 22.04 18.52 3.46
CA LYS A 197 23.29 19.27 3.53
C LYS A 197 24.15 18.70 4.66
N ARG A 198 25.43 19.15 4.77
CA ARG A 198 26.35 18.62 5.78
C ARG A 198 25.82 18.64 7.23
N PRO A 199 25.15 19.70 7.73
CA PRO A 199 24.52 19.67 9.05
C PRO A 199 23.45 18.61 9.19
N ASP A 200 22.63 18.44 8.14
CA ASP A 200 21.56 17.42 8.13
C ASP A 200 22.13 15.99 8.12
N GLU A 201 23.19 15.74 7.30
CA GLU A 201 23.88 14.45 7.26
C GLU A 201 24.43 14.08 8.65
N LYS A 202 25.05 15.05 9.35
CA LYS A 202 25.55 14.85 10.71
C LYS A 202 24.40 14.43 11.63
N LEU A 203 23.32 15.22 11.67
CA LEU A 203 22.18 14.96 12.56
C LEU A 203 21.54 13.60 12.28
N VAL A 204 21.26 13.28 11.01
CA VAL A 204 20.63 12.00 10.61
C VAL A 204 21.53 10.81 10.97
N THR A 205 22.85 10.94 10.79
CA THR A 205 23.83 9.92 11.13
C THR A 205 23.86 9.67 12.65
N GLU A 206 23.94 10.74 13.43
CA GLU A 206 23.96 10.67 14.91
C GLU A 206 22.64 10.13 15.44
N ARG A 207 21.50 10.59 14.93
CA ARG A 207 20.16 10.08 15.27
C ARG A 207 20.04 8.58 15.02
N ALA A 208 20.49 8.10 13.85
CA ALA A 208 20.45 6.68 13.54
C ALA A 208 21.36 5.87 14.47
N TYR A 209 22.53 6.41 14.83
CA TYR A 209 23.46 5.78 15.75
C TYR A 209 22.90 5.70 17.18
N ASP A 210 22.22 6.74 17.63
CA ASP A 210 21.63 6.80 18.97
C ASP A 210 20.38 5.94 19.11
N ASN A 211 19.71 5.63 17.99
CA ASN A 211 18.48 4.82 17.93
C ASN A 211 18.67 3.51 17.13
N PRO A 212 19.52 2.57 17.61
CA PRO A 212 19.71 1.28 16.91
C PRO A 212 18.46 0.41 17.02
N VAL A 213 18.06 -0.22 15.91
CA VAL A 213 16.80 -1.00 15.80
C VAL A 213 17.05 -2.26 15.00
N PHE A 214 16.76 -3.44 15.58
CA PHE A 214 16.67 -4.71 14.86
C PHE A 214 15.42 -4.77 13.98
N VAL A 215 15.41 -5.64 12.97
CA VAL A 215 14.20 -5.87 12.15
C VAL A 215 13.02 -6.33 13.00
N GLU A 216 13.26 -7.14 14.05
CA GLU A 216 12.26 -7.60 15.02
C GLU A 216 11.72 -6.45 15.88
N ASP A 217 12.58 -5.53 16.31
CA ASP A 217 12.16 -4.36 17.07
C ASP A 217 11.36 -3.40 16.21
N LEU A 218 11.76 -3.24 14.95
CA LEU A 218 11.07 -2.39 13.99
C LEU A 218 9.59 -2.81 13.84
N VAL A 219 9.31 -4.09 13.58
CA VAL A 219 7.93 -4.57 13.45
C VAL A 219 7.15 -4.50 14.77
N ARG A 220 7.81 -4.72 15.93
CA ARG A 220 7.18 -4.56 17.26
C ARG A 220 6.84 -3.10 17.55
N ASN A 221 7.73 -2.18 17.24
CA ASN A 221 7.53 -0.74 17.47
C ASN A 221 6.38 -0.19 16.63
N VAL A 222 6.28 -0.61 15.35
CA VAL A 222 5.12 -0.29 14.50
C VAL A 222 3.85 -0.88 15.10
N ALA A 223 3.87 -2.15 15.54
CA ALA A 223 2.72 -2.82 16.14
C ALA A 223 2.24 -2.13 17.43
N ILE A 224 3.17 -1.69 18.30
CA ILE A 224 2.84 -0.95 19.53
C ILE A 224 2.07 0.34 19.17
N LYS A 225 2.55 1.10 18.18
CA LYS A 225 1.87 2.34 17.74
C LYS A 225 0.53 2.05 17.04
N ALA A 226 0.47 1.02 16.20
CA ALA A 226 -0.77 0.60 15.54
C ALA A 226 -1.86 0.19 16.55
N ASN A 227 -1.48 -0.47 17.66
CA ASN A 227 -2.41 -0.83 18.72
C ASN A 227 -3.02 0.39 19.47
N GLN A 228 -2.44 1.57 19.34
CA GLN A 228 -2.94 2.83 19.94
C GLN A 228 -3.92 3.56 19.02
N LEU A 229 -4.13 3.09 17.81
CA LEU A 229 -5.05 3.67 16.84
C LEU A 229 -6.37 2.89 16.83
N ASP A 230 -7.35 3.38 17.56
CA ASP A 230 -8.68 2.76 17.71
C ASP A 230 -9.35 2.31 16.39
N PRO A 231 -9.23 3.05 15.26
CA PRO A 231 -9.86 2.63 14.02
C PRO A 231 -9.29 1.34 13.42
N ILE A 232 -8.05 0.94 13.75
CA ILE A 232 -7.42 -0.24 13.14
C ILE A 232 -8.04 -1.51 13.73
N THR A 233 -8.64 -2.33 12.85
CA THR A 233 -9.28 -3.59 13.23
C THR A 233 -8.44 -4.81 12.89
N TRP A 234 -7.53 -4.67 11.93
CA TRP A 234 -6.55 -5.66 11.53
C TRP A 234 -5.30 -4.96 10.97
N TYR A 235 -4.15 -5.54 11.20
CA TYR A 235 -2.93 -5.12 10.53
C TYR A 235 -1.98 -6.27 10.21
N LYS A 236 -1.17 -6.05 9.19
CA LYS A 236 0.03 -6.83 8.86
C LYS A 236 1.19 -5.87 8.68
N ILE A 237 2.30 -6.16 9.35
CA ILE A 237 3.55 -5.40 9.27
C ILE A 237 4.63 -6.36 8.79
N GLU A 238 5.27 -6.03 7.67
CA GLU A 238 6.37 -6.78 7.08
C GLU A 238 7.56 -5.83 6.96
N ALA A 239 8.68 -6.17 7.55
CA ALA A 239 9.92 -5.40 7.42
C ALA A 239 11.00 -6.26 6.77
N GLU A 240 11.79 -5.65 5.90
CA GLU A 240 12.97 -6.22 5.26
C GLU A 240 14.12 -5.22 5.37
N ASN A 241 15.22 -5.64 5.98
CA ASN A 241 16.49 -4.91 6.03
C ASN A 241 17.43 -5.43 4.93
N PHE A 242 17.93 -4.54 4.08
CA PHE A 242 18.92 -4.85 3.03
C PHE A 242 20.30 -4.85 3.64
N GLU A 243 20.66 -5.96 4.29
CA GLU A 243 21.85 -6.08 5.11
C GLU A 243 23.15 -5.69 4.38
N SER A 244 23.94 -4.79 4.99
CA SER A 244 25.15 -4.25 4.36
C SER A 244 26.38 -5.12 4.49
N ILE A 245 26.41 -6.05 5.46
CA ILE A 245 27.56 -6.94 5.73
C ILE A 245 27.23 -8.41 5.46
N HIS A 246 25.99 -8.75 5.11
CA HIS A 246 25.55 -10.11 4.78
C HIS A 246 25.12 -10.19 3.31
N ASN A 247 25.17 -11.40 2.73
CA ASN A 247 24.70 -11.66 1.36
C ASN A 247 23.20 -12.03 1.30
N HIS A 248 22.47 -11.88 2.39
CA HIS A 248 21.03 -12.07 2.53
C HIS A 248 20.41 -10.88 3.26
N ASN A 249 19.10 -10.72 3.13
CA ASN A 249 18.33 -9.73 3.88
C ASN A 249 17.76 -10.35 5.16
N ALA A 250 17.55 -9.53 6.18
CA ALA A 250 16.80 -9.90 7.37
C ALA A 250 15.35 -9.46 7.23
N CYS A 251 14.41 -10.31 7.63
CA CYS A 251 12.99 -9.97 7.55
C CYS A 251 12.22 -10.39 8.80
N ALA A 252 11.15 -9.66 9.10
CA ALA A 252 10.23 -9.97 10.20
C ALA A 252 8.79 -9.63 9.80
N VAL A 253 7.82 -10.37 10.35
CA VAL A 253 6.39 -10.16 10.09
C VAL A 253 5.60 -10.22 11.39
N VAL A 254 4.66 -9.28 11.55
CA VAL A 254 3.64 -9.32 12.61
C VAL A 254 2.28 -9.20 11.95
N ILE A 255 1.33 -10.08 12.33
CA ILE A 255 -0.07 -10.03 11.90
C ILE A 255 -0.95 -10.06 13.14
N LYS A 256 -1.94 -9.19 13.20
CA LYS A 256 -2.88 -9.13 14.34
C LYS A 256 -4.29 -8.74 13.91
N ASN A 257 -5.27 -9.48 14.46
CA ASN A 257 -6.66 -9.03 14.53
C ASN A 257 -6.83 -8.21 15.81
N CYS A 258 -7.29 -6.97 15.68
CA CYS A 258 -7.52 -6.07 16.81
C CYS A 258 -8.98 -6.09 17.29
N LYS A 259 -9.85 -6.84 16.58
CA LYS A 259 -11.22 -7.11 17.03
C LYS A 259 -11.18 -8.26 18.05
N ASN A 260 -11.48 -7.99 19.29
CA ASN A 260 -12.03 -8.94 20.25
C ASN A 260 -13.49 -8.66 20.41
#